data_77be0f1e88f08ca9a6e7435f7df35689
#
_entry.id   77be0f1e88f08ca9a6e7435f7df35689
#
_cell.length_a   1.000
_cell.length_b   1.000
_cell.length_c   1.000
_cell.angle_alpha   90.00
_cell.angle_beta   90.00
_cell.angle_gamma   90.00
#
_symmetry.space_group_name_H-M   'P 1'
#
loop_
_entity.id
_entity.type
_entity.pdbx_description
1 polymer ?
#
loop_
_entity_poly.entity_id
_entity_poly.type
_entity_poly.pdbx_seq_one_letter_code
_entity_poly.pdbx_strand_id
1 'polypeptide(L)'
;FPYYELFDKENRNIQQGFVYKTVPHITLKSLANDLEPDEEILYDQPKEDKKKIRVAGPFTVETLQSFNVVNPDEIGVDERNEAEYFQERIFAHLKSSGIRNGAKNEQAIFYNLEAVSNPYLNAKGYYKDAEGKERLAYFHIGPKFGTVSKRAVGEALKEFRWIALNEGASWLCVLGFSF
;
A
#
# COMPACT_ATOMS: atom_id res chain seq x y z
N PHE A 1 9.74 29.01 3.51
CA PHE A 1 9.56 28.07 2.39
C PHE A 1 10.20 28.70 1.16
N PRO A 2 11.03 27.96 0.37
CA PRO A 2 11.59 28.51 -0.85
C PRO A 2 10.45 28.87 -1.80
N TYR A 3 10.47 30.08 -2.29
CA TYR A 3 9.47 30.56 -3.24
C TYR A 3 9.95 30.11 -4.64
N TYR A 4 9.30 29.10 -5.20
CA TYR A 4 9.59 28.68 -6.56
C TYR A 4 8.80 29.53 -7.54
N GLU A 5 9.49 30.25 -8.42
CA GLU A 5 8.87 30.98 -9.48
C GLU A 5 8.91 30.21 -10.79
N LEU A 6 7.86 30.31 -11.60
CA LEU A 6 7.86 29.72 -12.94
C LEU A 6 8.93 30.40 -13.81
N PHE A 7 9.71 29.61 -14.54
CA PHE A 7 10.68 30.12 -15.50
C PHE A 7 9.97 30.90 -16.62
N ASP A 8 8.87 30.38 -17.15
CA ASP A 8 8.01 31.04 -18.12
C ASP A 8 6.76 31.62 -17.42
N LYS A 9 6.92 32.79 -16.84
CA LYS A 9 5.85 33.52 -16.11
C LYS A 9 4.73 33.99 -17.05
N GLU A 10 5.08 34.36 -18.29
CA GLU A 10 4.14 34.93 -19.24
C GLU A 10 3.12 33.92 -19.71
N ASN A 11 3.58 32.71 -20.11
CA ASN A 11 2.71 31.69 -20.62
C ASN A 11 2.26 30.71 -19.52
N ARG A 12 2.74 30.87 -18.30
CA ARG A 12 2.49 29.97 -17.16
C ARG A 12 2.82 28.50 -17.47
N ASN A 13 3.87 28.29 -18.26
CA ASN A 13 4.24 26.97 -18.74
C ASN A 13 5.07 26.23 -17.69
N ILE A 14 4.44 25.25 -17.06
CA ILE A 14 5.06 24.41 -16.03
C ILE A 14 6.18 23.53 -16.63
N GLN A 15 6.12 23.19 -17.90
CA GLN A 15 7.11 22.32 -18.57
C GLN A 15 8.48 23.00 -18.70
N GLN A 16 8.52 24.33 -18.72
CA GLN A 16 9.76 25.10 -18.76
C GLN A 16 10.53 25.08 -17.42
N GLY A 17 9.86 24.68 -16.35
CA GLY A 17 10.48 24.49 -15.06
C GLY A 17 10.24 25.61 -14.06
N PHE A 18 10.85 25.47 -12.91
CA PHE A 18 10.74 26.37 -11.78
C PHE A 18 12.12 26.91 -11.43
N VAL A 19 12.25 28.23 -11.36
CA VAL A 19 13.47 28.90 -10.90
C VAL A 19 13.55 28.77 -9.38
N TYR A 20 14.66 28.29 -8.89
CA TYR A 20 14.86 28.17 -7.45
C TYR A 20 16.03 28.99 -6.92
N LYS A 21 16.97 29.40 -7.78
CA LYS A 21 18.10 30.22 -7.38
C LYS A 21 18.71 30.93 -8.58
N THR A 22 19.18 32.17 -8.36
CA THR A 22 20.06 32.87 -9.29
C THR A 22 21.45 32.94 -8.67
N VAL A 23 22.47 32.60 -9.44
CA VAL A 23 23.87 32.61 -9.02
C VAL A 23 24.73 33.38 -9.99
N PRO A 24 25.82 34.05 -9.56
CA PRO A 24 26.75 34.69 -10.48
C PRO A 24 27.51 33.65 -11.30
N HIS A 25 27.48 33.78 -12.62
CA HIS A 25 28.23 32.96 -13.55
C HIS A 25 29.65 33.51 -13.73
N ILE A 26 30.59 33.05 -12.91
CA ILE A 26 31.98 33.51 -12.93
C ILE A 26 32.74 32.79 -14.05
N THR A 27 33.17 33.52 -15.06
CA THR A 27 34.01 33.01 -16.15
C THR A 27 35.43 33.53 -16.02
N LEU A 28 36.39 32.80 -16.65
CA LEU A 28 37.80 33.29 -16.73
C LEU A 28 37.90 34.67 -17.36
N LYS A 29 37.00 34.97 -18.30
CA LYS A 29 36.96 36.27 -18.97
C LYS A 29 36.46 37.37 -18.02
N SER A 30 35.49 37.12 -17.18
CA SER A 30 35.02 38.13 -16.20
C SER A 30 36.09 38.37 -15.14
N LEU A 31 36.78 37.35 -14.68
CA LEU A 31 37.91 37.47 -13.74
C LEU A 31 39.11 38.21 -14.34
N ALA A 32 39.47 37.91 -15.60
CA ALA A 32 40.63 38.56 -16.25
C ALA A 32 40.41 40.03 -16.58
N ASN A 33 39.20 40.47 -16.80
CA ASN A 33 38.83 41.80 -17.18
C ASN A 33 38.18 42.63 -16.04
N ASP A 34 38.15 42.08 -14.82
CA ASP A 34 37.52 42.69 -13.64
C ASP A 34 36.07 43.17 -13.92
N LEU A 35 35.32 42.31 -14.69
CA LEU A 35 33.93 42.58 -15.03
C LEU A 35 32.98 41.88 -14.05
N GLU A 36 31.85 42.49 -13.76
CA GLU A 36 30.79 41.86 -13.00
C GLU A 36 30.30 40.61 -13.75
N PRO A 37 30.22 39.44 -13.06
CA PRO A 37 29.76 38.21 -13.69
C PRO A 37 28.29 38.28 -14.06
N ASP A 38 27.93 37.70 -15.18
CA ASP A 38 26.55 37.54 -15.59
C ASP A 38 25.77 36.62 -14.60
N GLU A 39 24.48 36.86 -14.49
CA GLU A 39 23.62 36.01 -13.64
C GLU A 39 23.19 34.75 -14.37
N GLU A 40 23.38 33.62 -13.72
CA GLU A 40 22.87 32.33 -14.18
C GLU A 40 21.65 31.91 -13.36
N ILE A 41 20.55 31.59 -14.04
CA ILE A 41 19.30 31.18 -13.43
C ILE A 41 19.29 29.67 -13.31
N LEU A 42 19.28 29.16 -12.08
CA LEU A 42 19.14 27.74 -11.82
C LEU A 42 17.66 27.38 -11.72
N TYR A 43 17.22 26.46 -12.56
CA TYR A 43 15.84 25.99 -12.61
C TYR A 43 15.79 24.46 -12.67
N ASP A 44 14.70 23.89 -12.17
CA ASP A 44 14.44 22.46 -12.21
C ASP A 44 13.24 22.21 -13.13
N GLN A 45 13.43 21.29 -14.09
CA GLN A 45 12.38 20.90 -15.04
C GLN A 45 11.70 19.63 -14.59
N PRO A 46 10.37 19.58 -14.63
CA PRO A 46 9.64 18.34 -14.35
C PRO A 46 10.04 17.27 -15.37
N LYS A 47 10.42 16.09 -14.88
CA LYS A 47 10.75 14.95 -15.73
C LYS A 47 9.47 14.35 -16.29
N GLU A 48 9.36 14.30 -17.60
CA GLU A 48 8.26 13.61 -18.28
C GLU A 48 8.55 12.10 -18.34
N ASP A 49 7.66 11.31 -17.76
CA ASP A 49 7.66 9.88 -17.94
C ASP A 49 6.67 9.49 -19.04
N LYS A 50 7.16 9.33 -20.26
CA LYS A 50 6.35 8.97 -21.45
C LYS A 50 5.66 7.60 -21.34
N LYS A 51 6.02 6.78 -20.36
CA LYS A 51 5.39 5.47 -20.10
C LYS A 51 4.16 5.57 -19.20
N LYS A 52 3.94 6.72 -18.57
CA LYS A 52 2.81 6.97 -17.69
C LYS A 52 1.82 7.90 -18.36
N ILE A 53 0.57 7.50 -18.42
CA ILE A 53 -0.53 8.33 -18.90
C ILE A 53 -1.11 9.06 -17.69
N ARG A 54 -1.04 10.40 -17.71
CA ARG A 54 -1.75 11.22 -16.73
C ARG A 54 -3.18 11.40 -17.19
N VAL A 55 -4.11 10.85 -16.44
CA VAL A 55 -5.54 11.14 -16.64
C VAL A 55 -5.84 12.46 -15.92
N ALA A 56 -6.05 13.51 -16.69
CA ALA A 56 -6.54 14.79 -16.20
C ALA A 56 -8.05 14.86 -16.44
N GLY A 57 -8.83 14.98 -15.38
CA GLY A 57 -10.28 15.10 -15.43
C GLY A 57 -10.82 15.41 -14.04
N PRO A 58 -12.11 15.73 -13.92
CA PRO A 58 -12.73 15.87 -12.62
C PRO A 58 -12.64 14.52 -11.90
N PHE A 59 -12.08 14.51 -10.71
CA PHE A 59 -12.03 13.34 -9.85
C PHE A 59 -12.62 13.71 -8.49
N THR A 60 -13.33 12.76 -7.91
CA THR A 60 -13.84 12.86 -6.55
C THR A 60 -12.89 12.13 -5.63
N VAL A 61 -12.43 12.78 -4.58
CA VAL A 61 -11.70 12.11 -3.50
C VAL A 61 -12.74 11.67 -2.49
N GLU A 62 -13.07 10.40 -2.49
CA GLU A 62 -13.93 9.82 -1.48
C GLU A 62 -13.05 9.23 -0.38
N THR A 63 -13.25 9.69 0.85
CA THR A 63 -12.68 9.01 2.01
C THR A 63 -13.56 7.81 2.33
N LEU A 64 -12.99 6.62 2.29
CA LEU A 64 -13.68 5.38 2.72
C LEU A 64 -13.98 5.34 4.23
N GLN A 65 -13.55 6.35 4.96
CA GLN A 65 -13.94 6.56 6.33
C GLN A 65 -15.29 7.28 6.34
N SER A 66 -16.37 6.53 6.46
CA SER A 66 -17.59 7.10 7.01
C SER A 66 -17.26 7.55 8.43
N PHE A 67 -17.20 8.85 8.66
CA PHE A 67 -17.34 9.39 10.01
C PHE A 67 -18.79 9.08 10.43
N ASN A 68 -19.01 7.88 10.91
CA ASN A 68 -20.15 7.66 11.78
C ASN A 68 -19.84 8.52 12.99
N VAL A 69 -20.59 9.60 13.14
CA VAL A 69 -20.69 10.30 14.42
C VAL A 69 -21.38 9.29 15.32
N VAL A 70 -20.58 8.43 15.94
CA VAL A 70 -21.07 7.50 16.95
C VAL A 70 -21.51 8.36 18.11
N ASN A 71 -22.76 8.30 18.47
CA ASN A 71 -23.30 8.94 19.67
C ASN A 71 -22.40 8.54 20.84
N PRO A 72 -22.03 9.47 21.74
CA PRO A 72 -21.23 9.12 22.93
C PRO A 72 -21.81 7.97 23.74
N ASP A 73 -23.10 7.74 23.68
CA ASP A 73 -23.82 6.64 24.34
C ASP A 73 -23.67 5.28 23.63
N GLU A 74 -23.18 5.28 22.38
CA GLU A 74 -22.92 4.07 21.58
C GLU A 74 -21.44 3.61 21.66
N ILE A 75 -20.57 4.33 22.37
CA ILE A 75 -19.14 4.00 22.56
C ILE A 75 -18.95 2.75 23.44
N GLY A 76 -20.02 2.11 23.87
CA GLY A 76 -20.00 0.84 24.60
C GLY A 76 -20.17 -0.41 23.73
N VAL A 77 -20.08 -0.30 22.43
CA VAL A 77 -20.16 -1.46 21.52
C VAL A 77 -18.85 -2.27 21.63
N ASP A 78 -19.01 -3.43 22.24
CA ASP A 78 -18.03 -4.47 22.50
C ASP A 78 -16.88 -4.52 21.48
N GLU A 79 -15.64 -4.37 21.94
CA GLU A 79 -14.42 -4.63 21.15
C GLU A 79 -14.47 -6.03 20.49
N ARG A 80 -15.20 -6.97 21.03
CA ARG A 80 -15.46 -8.30 20.48
C ARG A 80 -16.28 -8.24 19.19
N ASN A 81 -17.32 -7.43 19.14
CA ASN A 81 -18.15 -7.26 17.93
C ASN A 81 -17.36 -6.60 16.80
N GLU A 82 -16.45 -5.68 17.10
CA GLU A 82 -15.59 -5.08 16.08
C GLU A 82 -14.58 -6.07 15.50
N ALA A 83 -14.02 -6.94 16.33
CA ALA A 83 -13.05 -7.95 15.87
C ALA A 83 -13.73 -9.01 15.00
N GLU A 84 -14.91 -9.48 15.40
CA GLU A 84 -15.73 -10.42 14.64
C GLU A 84 -16.17 -9.79 13.29
N TYR A 85 -16.67 -8.58 13.30
CA TYR A 85 -17.05 -7.85 12.08
C TYR A 85 -15.85 -7.63 11.13
N PHE A 86 -14.68 -7.33 11.67
CA PHE A 86 -13.45 -7.21 10.88
C PHE A 86 -13.07 -8.53 10.21
N GLN A 87 -13.16 -9.63 10.94
CA GLN A 87 -12.88 -10.98 10.41
C GLN A 87 -13.90 -11.40 9.35
N GLU A 88 -15.17 -11.12 9.55
CA GLU A 88 -16.23 -11.39 8.57
C GLU A 88 -16.00 -10.63 7.26
N ARG A 89 -15.59 -9.37 7.32
CA ARG A 89 -15.24 -8.58 6.13
C ARG A 89 -14.06 -9.19 5.38
N ILE A 90 -13.02 -9.65 6.09
CA ILE A 90 -11.89 -10.35 5.47
C ILE A 90 -12.39 -11.61 4.78
N PHE A 91 -13.24 -12.40 5.42
CA PHE A 91 -13.81 -13.61 4.82
C PHE A 91 -14.64 -13.30 3.57
N ALA A 92 -15.42 -12.25 3.59
CA ALA A 92 -16.18 -11.80 2.42
C ALA A 92 -15.24 -11.45 1.24
N HIS A 93 -14.15 -10.75 1.50
CA HIS A 93 -13.14 -10.45 0.48
C HIS A 93 -12.41 -11.68 -0.05
N LEU A 94 -12.03 -12.62 0.82
CA LEU A 94 -11.40 -13.87 0.41
C LEU A 94 -12.30 -14.73 -0.46
N LYS A 95 -13.63 -14.71 -0.20
CA LYS A 95 -14.64 -15.39 -1.01
C LYS A 95 -14.90 -14.71 -2.35
N SER A 96 -14.86 -13.39 -2.40
CA SER A 96 -15.19 -12.63 -3.63
C SER A 96 -13.99 -12.44 -4.55
N SER A 97 -12.85 -12.05 -4.00
CA SER A 97 -11.65 -11.67 -4.77
C SER A 97 -10.52 -12.69 -4.64
N GLY A 98 -10.47 -13.42 -3.52
CA GLY A 98 -9.40 -14.37 -3.26
C GLY A 98 -8.02 -13.75 -3.09
N ILE A 99 -6.98 -14.58 -3.22
CA ILE A 99 -5.57 -14.17 -3.16
C ILE A 99 -4.86 -14.63 -4.44
N ARG A 100 -4.04 -13.74 -5.00
CA ARG A 100 -3.21 -14.05 -6.15
C ARG A 100 -1.81 -14.47 -5.70
N ASN A 101 -1.38 -15.65 -6.09
CA ASN A 101 0.01 -16.08 -5.93
C ASN A 101 0.86 -15.46 -7.04
N GLY A 102 1.67 -14.47 -6.70
CA GLY A 102 2.50 -13.75 -7.66
C GLY A 102 3.57 -14.62 -8.33
N ALA A 103 4.07 -15.64 -7.64
CA ALA A 103 5.10 -16.52 -8.18
C ALA A 103 4.57 -17.49 -9.24
N LYS A 104 3.34 -17.99 -9.04
CA LYS A 104 2.70 -18.94 -9.95
C LYS A 104 1.63 -18.33 -10.84
N ASN A 105 1.32 -17.05 -10.66
CA ASN A 105 0.24 -16.34 -11.34
C ASN A 105 -1.14 -17.01 -11.18
N GLU A 106 -1.34 -17.76 -10.11
CA GLU A 106 -2.58 -18.44 -9.76
C GLU A 106 -3.43 -17.53 -8.88
N GLN A 107 -4.74 -17.52 -9.11
CA GLN A 107 -5.71 -16.87 -8.23
C GLN A 107 -6.48 -17.93 -7.47
N ALA A 108 -6.40 -17.89 -6.15
CA ALA A 108 -7.15 -18.76 -5.27
C ALA A 108 -8.34 -18.03 -4.67
N ILE A 109 -9.54 -18.46 -5.01
CA ILE A 109 -10.79 -18.01 -4.40
C ILE A 109 -11.13 -19.02 -3.30
N PHE A 110 -11.34 -18.50 -2.09
CA PHE A 110 -11.55 -19.35 -0.93
C PHE A 110 -13.03 -19.57 -0.65
N TYR A 111 -13.36 -20.77 -0.24
CA TYR A 111 -14.67 -21.14 0.24
C TYR A 111 -14.54 -21.91 1.57
N ASN A 112 -15.63 -22.11 2.26
CA ASN A 112 -15.65 -22.76 3.58
C ASN A 112 -14.62 -22.16 4.54
N LEU A 113 -14.63 -20.81 4.63
CA LEU A 113 -13.77 -20.10 5.57
C LEU A 113 -14.32 -20.24 6.99
N GLU A 114 -13.47 -20.72 7.89
CA GLU A 114 -13.78 -20.96 9.29
C GLU A 114 -12.76 -20.26 10.18
N ALA A 115 -13.24 -19.65 11.27
CA ALA A 115 -12.36 -19.15 12.32
C ALA A 115 -11.73 -20.31 13.08
N VAL A 116 -10.45 -20.19 13.40
CA VAL A 116 -9.69 -21.15 14.18
C VAL A 116 -9.28 -20.52 15.49
N SER A 117 -9.50 -21.23 16.59
CA SER A 117 -9.09 -20.78 17.93
C SER A 117 -7.62 -21.07 18.19
N ASN A 118 -6.74 -20.37 17.44
CA ASN A 118 -5.29 -20.43 17.59
C ASN A 118 -4.75 -18.99 17.61
N PRO A 119 -3.82 -18.64 18.49
CA PRO A 119 -3.33 -17.27 18.62
C PRO A 119 -2.57 -16.75 17.39
N TYR A 120 -2.05 -17.65 16.55
CA TYR A 120 -1.25 -17.30 15.38
C TYR A 120 -1.90 -17.70 14.06
N LEU A 121 -2.85 -18.62 14.07
CA LEU A 121 -3.60 -19.05 12.89
C LEU A 121 -5.08 -18.81 13.13
N ASN A 122 -5.57 -17.69 12.68
CA ASN A 122 -6.90 -17.18 13.03
C ASN A 122 -8.02 -17.80 12.20
N ALA A 123 -7.68 -18.31 11.00
CA ALA A 123 -8.69 -18.87 10.12
C ALA A 123 -8.08 -19.96 9.21
N LYS A 124 -8.96 -20.82 8.68
CA LYS A 124 -8.66 -21.78 7.63
C LYS A 124 -9.72 -21.71 6.53
N GLY A 125 -9.36 -22.14 5.33
CA GLY A 125 -10.29 -22.16 4.22
C GLY A 125 -9.78 -23.02 3.08
N TYR A 126 -10.68 -23.44 2.21
CA TYR A 126 -10.39 -24.29 1.07
C TYR A 126 -10.41 -23.47 -0.22
N TYR A 127 -9.54 -23.84 -1.15
CA TYR A 127 -9.51 -23.28 -2.50
C TYR A 127 -9.24 -24.41 -3.51
N LYS A 128 -9.56 -24.16 -4.77
CA LYS A 128 -9.18 -25.07 -5.87
C LYS A 128 -7.93 -24.54 -6.54
N ASP A 129 -6.94 -25.43 -6.71
CA ASP A 129 -5.74 -25.09 -7.48
C ASP A 129 -6.04 -25.07 -9.00
N ALA A 130 -5.03 -24.76 -9.82
CA ALA A 130 -5.15 -24.72 -11.28
C ALA A 130 -5.59 -26.04 -11.91
N GLU A 131 -5.34 -27.16 -11.22
CA GLU A 131 -5.73 -28.51 -11.64
C GLU A 131 -7.15 -28.88 -11.16
N GLY A 132 -7.83 -27.97 -10.44
CA GLY A 132 -9.15 -28.19 -9.88
C GLY A 132 -9.16 -29.02 -8.58
N LYS A 133 -7.98 -29.33 -8.04
CA LYS A 133 -7.84 -30.09 -6.79
C LYS A 133 -8.08 -29.18 -5.60
N GLU A 134 -8.86 -29.68 -4.63
CA GLU A 134 -9.11 -28.98 -3.38
C GLU A 134 -7.87 -28.93 -2.51
N ARG A 135 -7.55 -27.76 -2.00
CA ARG A 135 -6.39 -27.46 -1.14
C ARG A 135 -6.84 -26.70 0.09
N LEU A 136 -6.17 -26.98 1.20
CA LEU A 136 -6.38 -26.29 2.47
C LEU A 136 -5.35 -25.19 2.65
N ALA A 137 -5.80 -24.00 3.06
CA ALA A 137 -4.97 -22.88 3.44
C ALA A 137 -5.30 -22.40 4.85
N TYR A 138 -4.28 -21.90 5.55
CA TYR A 138 -4.40 -21.26 6.84
C TYR A 138 -4.07 -19.78 6.73
N PHE A 139 -4.69 -18.98 7.58
CA PHE A 139 -4.56 -17.53 7.59
C PHE A 139 -4.08 -17.02 8.94
N HIS A 140 -3.03 -16.22 8.91
CA HIS A 140 -2.68 -15.33 10.00
C HIS A 140 -3.24 -13.94 9.68
N ILE A 141 -4.24 -13.50 10.43
CA ILE A 141 -4.86 -12.19 10.30
C ILE A 141 -4.18 -11.24 11.28
N GLY A 142 -3.44 -10.28 10.76
CA GLY A 142 -2.79 -9.24 11.55
C GLY A 142 -3.79 -8.25 12.16
N PRO A 143 -3.33 -7.34 12.99
CA PRO A 143 -4.18 -6.36 13.65
C PRO A 143 -4.84 -5.42 12.63
N LYS A 144 -6.04 -4.96 12.94
CA LYS A 144 -6.81 -3.98 12.12
C LYS A 144 -5.99 -2.68 11.91
N PHE A 145 -5.27 -2.25 12.92
CA PHE A 145 -4.36 -1.12 12.89
C PHE A 145 -3.00 -1.56 13.41
N GLY A 146 -1.96 -1.38 12.59
CA GLY A 146 -0.60 -1.72 12.99
C GLY A 146 0.13 -2.61 11.99
N THR A 147 1.33 -2.99 12.37
CA THR A 147 2.25 -3.78 11.56
C THR A 147 2.26 -5.23 12.04
N VAL A 148 2.27 -6.17 11.09
CA VAL A 148 2.50 -7.59 11.41
C VAL A 148 3.96 -7.77 11.77
N SER A 149 4.22 -8.16 13.02
CA SER A 149 5.58 -8.30 13.51
C SER A 149 6.27 -9.56 12.96
N LYS A 150 7.58 -9.46 12.75
CA LYS A 150 8.43 -10.60 12.34
C LYS A 150 8.29 -11.80 13.27
N ARG A 151 8.09 -11.53 14.58
CA ARG A 151 7.86 -12.57 15.59
C ARG A 151 6.53 -13.30 15.36
N ALA A 152 5.45 -12.55 15.11
CA ALA A 152 4.13 -13.14 14.86
C ALA A 152 4.15 -14.04 13.61
N VAL A 153 4.79 -13.59 12.53
CA VAL A 153 4.98 -14.41 11.32
C VAL A 153 5.81 -15.67 11.62
N GLY A 154 6.86 -15.54 12.42
CA GLY A 154 7.70 -16.69 12.81
C GLY A 154 6.93 -17.74 13.61
N GLU A 155 6.10 -17.32 14.56
CA GLU A 155 5.26 -18.24 15.33
C GLU A 155 4.14 -18.86 14.46
N ALA A 156 3.48 -18.05 13.62
CA ALA A 156 2.50 -18.56 12.67
C ALA A 156 3.10 -19.63 11.73
N LEU A 157 4.34 -19.44 11.29
CA LEU A 157 5.05 -20.40 10.43
C LEU A 157 5.39 -21.70 11.18
N LYS A 158 5.74 -21.64 12.45
CA LYS A 158 5.99 -22.85 13.27
C LYS A 158 4.72 -23.66 13.46
N GLU A 159 3.63 -23.01 13.86
CA GLU A 159 2.32 -23.63 14.00
C GLU A 159 1.84 -24.24 12.68
N PHE A 160 1.96 -23.48 11.59
CA PHE A 160 1.57 -23.97 10.26
C PHE A 160 2.34 -25.22 9.84
N ARG A 161 3.64 -25.30 10.08
CA ARG A 161 4.45 -26.47 9.73
C ARG A 161 3.95 -27.74 10.41
N TRP A 162 3.58 -27.61 11.68
CA TRP A 162 3.04 -28.74 12.44
C TRP A 162 1.68 -29.20 11.89
N ILE A 163 0.78 -28.25 11.60
CA ILE A 163 -0.54 -28.49 11.04
C ILE A 163 -0.45 -29.01 9.60
N ALA A 164 0.43 -28.46 8.79
CA ALA A 164 0.62 -28.90 7.41
C ALA A 164 1.01 -30.38 7.29
N LEU A 165 1.81 -30.88 8.22
CA LEU A 165 2.18 -32.29 8.28
C LEU A 165 0.99 -33.20 8.63
N ASN A 166 0.06 -32.73 9.47
CA ASN A 166 -1.05 -33.53 9.96
C ASN A 166 -2.30 -33.42 9.08
N GLU A 167 -2.61 -32.23 8.55
CA GLU A 167 -3.84 -31.94 7.80
C GLU A 167 -3.61 -31.71 6.31
N GLY A 168 -2.36 -31.73 5.85
CA GLY A 168 -2.03 -31.56 4.43
C GLY A 168 -2.27 -30.12 3.91
N ALA A 169 -2.18 -29.11 4.79
CA ALA A 169 -2.34 -27.72 4.40
C ALA A 169 -1.24 -27.27 3.43
N SER A 170 -1.63 -26.57 2.37
CA SER A 170 -0.73 -26.18 1.28
C SER A 170 -0.21 -24.76 1.38
N TRP A 171 -1.00 -23.84 1.95
CA TRP A 171 -0.67 -22.42 2.03
C TRP A 171 -0.81 -21.90 3.45
N LEU A 172 0.14 -21.04 3.82
CA LEU A 172 0.00 -20.09 4.91
C LEU A 172 -0.09 -18.69 4.29
N CYS A 173 -1.21 -18.00 4.51
CA CYS A 173 -1.43 -16.64 4.08
C CYS A 173 -1.33 -15.70 5.28
N VAL A 174 -0.45 -14.73 5.20
CA VAL A 174 -0.32 -13.67 6.21
C VAL A 174 -0.99 -12.42 5.67
N LEU A 175 -2.05 -11.99 6.35
CA LEU A 175 -2.83 -10.82 5.97
C LEU A 175 -2.51 -9.67 6.94
N GLY A 176 -2.08 -8.53 6.40
CA GLY A 176 -1.76 -7.35 7.19
C GLY A 176 -1.83 -6.07 6.37
N PHE A 177 -2.10 -4.96 7.03
CA PHE A 177 -2.05 -3.63 6.39
C PHE A 177 -0.62 -3.14 6.19
N SER A 178 0.30 -3.60 7.04
CA SER A 178 1.72 -3.26 7.01
C SER A 178 2.56 -4.43 7.51
N PHE A 179 3.77 -4.57 6.96
CA PHE A 179 4.74 -5.61 7.29
C PHE A 179 6.08 -5.02 7.71
#